data_5136b19ed486a2fb40feb374c10b22ac
#
_entry.id   5136b19ed486a2fb40feb374c10b22ac
#
_cell.length_a   1.000
_cell.length_b   1.000
_cell.length_c   1.000
_cell.angle_alpha   90.00
_cell.angle_beta   90.00
_cell.angle_gamma   90.00
#
_symmetry.space_group_name_H-M   'P 1'
#
loop_
_entity.id
_entity.type
_entity.pdbx_description
1 polymer ?
#
loop_
_entity_poly.entity_id
_entity_poly.type
_entity_poly.pdbx_seq_one_letter_code
_entity_poly.pdbx_strand_id
1 'polypeptide(L)'
;MRATILVLLAPLALLAETLTLDNGSAKIAWDLSGGALVDFQLKDQPINPFTWQEQGTAAARLRGHFLCMDRWGAPSAAEISAGVPFHGEVSRVEWRQLGKSGTEAEMTARLPLARLGVKRTVKLDGTSALVTEAVTNEAPLGRVYNMVQHPTIGPPFLDETVVVDSNARQGFMQSSPMPNPEHPTVVWPQALKDGMPVNLRMLKDDPLPNVVSYVVDDEFGWVTALHPDKRLVLGYLWKTAEYPWLNIWRHVEAGKPFARGLEFGTTGLHQPYPILTRKGRIFGRSLFAFIDATETQSRRYQVFLVKLPATASGISQVRRTGSGEWVLETREGQQVRVKDLLAGQ
;
A
#
# COMPACT_ATOMS: atom_id res chain seq x y z
N MET A 1 25.78 -58.43 -8.34
CA MET A 1 25.68 -57.03 -8.65
C MET A 1 24.26 -56.54 -8.29
N ARG A 2 24.08 -55.74 -7.23
CA ARG A 2 22.79 -55.14 -6.86
C ARG A 2 22.78 -53.72 -7.41
N ALA A 3 21.88 -53.43 -8.33
CA ALA A 3 21.68 -52.09 -8.86
C ALA A 3 20.87 -51.25 -7.83
N THR A 4 21.49 -50.21 -7.30
CA THR A 4 20.80 -49.22 -6.44
C THR A 4 20.13 -48.18 -7.35
N ILE A 5 18.83 -48.19 -7.38
CA ILE A 5 18.05 -47.16 -8.08
C ILE A 5 18.00 -45.93 -7.20
N LEU A 6 18.67 -44.86 -7.61
CA LEU A 6 18.62 -43.52 -6.98
C LEU A 6 17.38 -42.81 -7.51
N VAL A 7 16.34 -42.71 -6.69
CA VAL A 7 15.15 -41.91 -7.01
C VAL A 7 15.48 -40.45 -6.68
N LEU A 8 15.74 -39.64 -7.69
CA LEU A 8 15.85 -38.20 -7.61
C LEU A 8 14.42 -37.61 -7.41
N LEU A 9 14.08 -37.29 -6.19
CA LEU A 9 12.92 -36.43 -5.90
C LEU A 9 13.26 -34.99 -6.30
N ALA A 10 12.75 -34.56 -7.44
CA ALA A 10 12.77 -33.14 -7.80
C ALA A 10 11.93 -32.36 -6.78
N PRO A 11 12.40 -31.22 -6.24
CA PRO A 11 11.57 -30.40 -5.37
C PRO A 11 10.37 -29.90 -6.17
N LEU A 12 9.17 -30.29 -5.80
CA LEU A 12 7.95 -29.62 -6.24
C LEU A 12 8.05 -28.17 -5.75
N ALA A 13 8.27 -27.24 -6.69
CA ALA A 13 8.06 -25.83 -6.41
C ALA A 13 6.55 -25.68 -6.08
N LEU A 14 6.21 -25.48 -4.80
CA LEU A 14 4.88 -25.06 -4.43
C LEU A 14 4.62 -23.74 -5.15
N LEU A 15 3.77 -23.75 -6.18
CA LEU A 15 3.23 -22.54 -6.77
C LEU A 15 2.48 -21.82 -5.65
N ALA A 16 2.86 -20.58 -5.35
CA ALA A 16 2.19 -19.77 -4.35
C ALA A 16 0.68 -19.75 -4.66
N GLU A 17 -0.14 -20.16 -3.70
CA GLU A 17 -1.58 -20.20 -3.87
C GLU A 17 -2.09 -18.76 -4.02
N THR A 18 -2.86 -18.49 -5.06
CA THR A 18 -3.38 -17.17 -5.39
C THR A 18 -4.91 -17.16 -5.29
N LEU A 19 -5.44 -16.26 -4.49
CA LEU A 19 -6.86 -15.99 -4.39
C LEU A 19 -7.25 -14.94 -5.43
N THR A 20 -8.03 -15.33 -6.44
CA THR A 20 -8.44 -14.48 -7.55
C THR A 20 -9.94 -14.22 -7.54
N LEU A 21 -10.35 -12.96 -7.74
CA LEU A 21 -11.72 -12.56 -8.02
C LEU A 21 -11.80 -12.01 -9.44
N ASP A 22 -12.93 -12.26 -10.12
CA ASP A 22 -13.19 -11.87 -11.49
C ASP A 22 -14.69 -11.60 -11.68
N ASN A 23 -15.05 -10.42 -12.15
CA ASN A 23 -16.44 -10.02 -12.35
C ASN A 23 -16.78 -9.72 -13.84
N GLY A 24 -15.89 -10.10 -14.77
CA GLY A 24 -16.06 -9.84 -16.19
C GLY A 24 -15.57 -8.46 -16.64
N SER A 25 -15.51 -7.45 -15.76
CA SER A 25 -14.96 -6.12 -16.03
C SER A 25 -13.51 -5.99 -15.60
N ALA A 26 -13.19 -6.57 -14.46
CA ALA A 26 -11.84 -6.58 -13.89
C ALA A 26 -11.52 -7.93 -13.24
N LYS A 27 -10.22 -8.19 -13.10
CA LYS A 27 -9.65 -9.31 -12.35
C LYS A 27 -8.72 -8.75 -11.29
N ILE A 28 -8.79 -9.29 -10.07
CA ILE A 28 -7.92 -8.92 -8.96
C ILE A 28 -7.45 -10.18 -8.22
N ALA A 29 -6.17 -10.22 -7.77
CA ALA A 29 -5.61 -11.41 -7.16
C ALA A 29 -4.62 -11.11 -6.03
N TRP A 30 -4.73 -11.90 -4.96
CA TRP A 30 -3.84 -11.89 -3.81
C TRP A 30 -3.01 -13.16 -3.76
N ASP A 31 -1.73 -12.99 -3.47
CA ASP A 31 -0.82 -14.08 -3.13
C ASP A 31 -1.00 -14.46 -1.65
N LEU A 32 -1.35 -15.70 -1.39
CA LEU A 32 -1.59 -16.19 -0.03
C LEU A 32 -0.30 -16.45 0.76
N SER A 33 0.87 -16.47 0.13
CA SER A 33 2.13 -16.66 0.85
C SER A 33 2.58 -15.46 1.68
N GLY A 34 1.97 -14.29 1.48
CA GLY A 34 2.28 -13.05 2.22
C GLY A 34 1.13 -12.04 2.20
N GLY A 35 -0.02 -12.40 1.62
CA GLY A 35 -1.22 -11.57 1.58
C GLY A 35 -1.12 -10.34 0.68
N ALA A 36 -0.16 -10.26 -0.22
CA ALA A 36 0.00 -9.12 -1.12
C ALA A 36 -1.01 -9.17 -2.27
N LEU A 37 -1.57 -8.01 -2.65
CA LEU A 37 -2.29 -7.84 -3.91
C LEU A 37 -1.26 -7.80 -5.05
N VAL A 38 -1.29 -8.78 -5.92
CA VAL A 38 -0.26 -9.01 -6.96
C VAL A 38 -0.77 -8.81 -8.39
N ASP A 39 -2.08 -8.72 -8.57
CA ASP A 39 -2.68 -8.50 -9.88
C ASP A 39 -3.96 -7.69 -9.76
N PHE A 40 -4.10 -6.66 -10.60
CA PHE A 40 -5.33 -5.93 -10.80
C PHE A 40 -5.37 -5.43 -12.24
N GLN A 41 -6.28 -5.96 -13.04
CA GLN A 41 -6.35 -5.68 -14.47
C GLN A 41 -7.79 -5.45 -14.92
N LEU A 42 -7.97 -4.54 -15.87
CA LEU A 42 -9.20 -4.45 -16.63
C LEU A 42 -9.23 -5.57 -17.70
N LYS A 43 -10.39 -6.15 -17.96
CA LYS A 43 -10.52 -7.21 -18.96
C LYS A 43 -10.21 -6.76 -20.38
N ASP A 44 -10.55 -5.53 -20.70
CA ASP A 44 -10.32 -4.93 -22.02
C ASP A 44 -8.98 -4.17 -22.12
N GLN A 45 -8.20 -4.14 -21.02
CA GLN A 45 -6.85 -3.58 -20.97
C GLN A 45 -6.03 -4.27 -19.86
N PRO A 46 -5.47 -5.47 -20.14
CA PRO A 46 -4.83 -6.31 -19.13
C PRO A 46 -3.42 -5.82 -18.75
N ILE A 47 -3.34 -4.64 -18.17
CA ILE A 47 -2.11 -4.04 -17.63
C ILE A 47 -2.19 -4.10 -16.11
N ASN A 48 -1.22 -4.81 -15.50
CA ASN A 48 -1.11 -4.95 -14.05
C ASN A 48 -0.16 -3.89 -13.49
N PRO A 49 -0.59 -2.99 -12.59
CA PRO A 49 0.30 -2.07 -11.89
C PRO A 49 1.20 -2.74 -10.85
N PHE A 50 0.81 -3.90 -10.30
CA PHE A 50 1.46 -4.53 -9.14
C PHE A 50 2.49 -5.58 -9.51
N THR A 51 3.33 -5.29 -10.49
CA THR A 51 4.38 -6.18 -11.00
C THR A 51 5.70 -6.08 -10.23
N TRP A 52 5.85 -5.07 -9.39
CA TRP A 52 7.06 -4.93 -8.59
C TRP A 52 7.23 -6.08 -7.60
N GLN A 53 8.45 -6.55 -7.47
CA GLN A 53 8.86 -7.53 -6.46
C GLN A 53 10.25 -7.16 -5.95
N GLU A 54 10.46 -7.28 -4.63
CA GLU A 54 11.77 -7.12 -4.01
C GLU A 54 12.78 -8.09 -4.63
N GLN A 55 13.95 -7.58 -4.98
CA GLN A 55 15.06 -8.40 -5.50
C GLN A 55 15.86 -9.00 -4.33
N GLY A 56 16.36 -10.20 -4.51
CA GLY A 56 17.22 -10.84 -3.52
C GLY A 56 16.91 -12.32 -3.28
N THR A 57 17.00 -12.77 -2.05
CA THR A 57 16.86 -14.19 -1.68
C THR A 57 15.44 -14.72 -1.94
N ALA A 58 15.31 -16.05 -2.11
CA ALA A 58 14.03 -16.73 -2.25
C ALA A 58 13.02 -16.47 -1.09
N ALA A 59 13.48 -15.83 0.00
CA ALA A 59 12.66 -15.38 1.12
C ALA A 59 12.05 -13.97 0.92
N ALA A 60 12.39 -13.26 -0.16
CA ALA A 60 11.83 -11.95 -0.45
C ALA A 60 10.35 -12.09 -0.85
N ARG A 61 9.45 -11.73 0.06
CA ARG A 61 7.99 -11.83 -0.12
C ARG A 61 7.32 -10.48 -0.32
N LEU A 62 8.09 -9.39 -0.36
CA LEU A 62 7.56 -8.05 -0.60
C LEU A 62 7.33 -7.87 -2.09
N ARG A 63 6.07 -7.69 -2.48
CA ARG A 63 5.66 -7.52 -3.88
C ARG A 63 4.32 -6.81 -4.00
N GLY A 64 4.09 -6.14 -5.12
CA GLY A 64 2.83 -5.49 -5.45
C GLY A 64 2.32 -4.59 -4.32
N HIS A 65 1.08 -4.76 -3.90
CA HIS A 65 0.56 -4.07 -2.71
C HIS A 65 0.59 -5.02 -1.51
N PHE A 66 1.62 -4.91 -0.70
CA PHE A 66 1.76 -5.65 0.54
C PHE A 66 1.35 -4.82 1.77
N LEU A 67 1.15 -5.48 2.89
CA LEU A 67 0.82 -4.85 4.17
C LEU A 67 2.06 -4.83 5.06
N CYS A 68 2.34 -3.69 5.69
CA CYS A 68 3.26 -3.58 6.82
C CYS A 68 2.43 -3.57 8.11
N MET A 69 2.62 -4.57 8.96
CA MET A 69 1.90 -4.67 10.23
C MET A 69 2.89 -4.74 11.39
N ASP A 70 2.61 -3.93 12.40
CA ASP A 70 3.40 -3.78 13.62
C ASP A 70 4.79 -3.16 13.41
N ARG A 71 5.30 -3.13 12.17
CA ARG A 71 6.54 -2.42 11.80
C ARG A 71 6.43 -1.90 10.37
N TRP A 72 6.81 -0.66 10.15
CA TRP A 72 7.02 -0.05 8.85
C TRP A 72 8.47 0.41 8.73
N GLY A 73 9.20 -0.03 7.71
CA GLY A 73 10.63 0.21 7.53
C GLY A 73 11.53 -0.77 8.31
N ALA A 74 12.79 -0.40 8.49
CA ALA A 74 13.79 -1.23 9.13
C ALA A 74 13.51 -1.39 10.64
N PRO A 75 13.60 -2.62 11.19
CA PRO A 75 13.52 -2.83 12.63
C PRO A 75 14.79 -2.33 13.34
N SER A 76 14.65 -1.96 14.61
CA SER A 76 15.78 -1.66 15.49
C SER A 76 16.56 -2.93 15.84
N ALA A 77 17.77 -2.78 16.42
CA ALA A 77 18.58 -3.92 16.87
C ALA A 77 17.82 -4.82 17.88
N ALA A 78 17.02 -4.23 18.77
CA ALA A 78 16.21 -4.99 19.73
C ALA A 78 15.07 -5.74 19.03
N GLU A 79 14.39 -5.12 18.07
CA GLU A 79 13.33 -5.76 17.27
C GLU A 79 13.90 -6.90 16.41
N ILE A 80 15.08 -6.72 15.80
CA ILE A 80 15.81 -7.79 15.08
C ILE A 80 16.10 -8.97 16.02
N SER A 81 16.62 -8.70 17.21
CA SER A 81 16.91 -9.73 18.21
C SER A 81 15.65 -10.47 18.67
N ALA A 82 14.48 -9.82 18.62
CA ALA A 82 13.17 -10.42 18.86
C ALA A 82 12.57 -11.12 17.62
N GLY A 83 13.28 -11.15 16.49
CA GLY A 83 12.87 -11.81 15.27
C GLY A 83 11.97 -10.98 14.35
N VAL A 84 11.77 -9.68 14.62
CA VAL A 84 10.92 -8.81 13.78
C VAL A 84 11.62 -8.55 12.45
N PRO A 85 11.00 -8.90 11.31
CA PRO A 85 11.59 -8.66 10.01
C PRO A 85 11.36 -7.22 9.51
N PHE A 86 12.05 -6.86 8.44
CA PHE A 86 11.80 -5.63 7.71
C PHE A 86 10.33 -5.56 7.27
N HIS A 87 9.66 -4.44 7.52
CA HIS A 87 8.22 -4.20 7.32
C HIS A 87 7.27 -5.07 8.17
N GLY A 88 7.78 -5.72 9.24
CA GLY A 88 6.97 -6.59 10.09
C GLY A 88 6.73 -7.98 9.48
N GLU A 89 6.01 -8.83 10.20
CA GLU A 89 5.92 -10.26 9.85
C GLU A 89 4.75 -10.62 8.92
N VAL A 90 3.77 -9.72 8.72
CA VAL A 90 2.53 -10.03 8.01
C VAL A 90 2.72 -10.46 6.55
N SER A 91 3.75 -9.94 5.89
CA SER A 91 4.14 -10.32 4.52
C SER A 91 4.96 -11.62 4.47
N ARG A 92 5.28 -12.22 5.62
CA ARG A 92 6.12 -13.43 5.74
C ARG A 92 5.38 -14.62 6.31
N VAL A 93 4.11 -14.45 6.68
CA VAL A 93 3.23 -15.52 7.15
C VAL A 93 2.26 -15.94 6.05
N GLU A 94 1.85 -17.21 6.11
CA GLU A 94 0.82 -17.72 5.19
C GLU A 94 -0.54 -17.16 5.55
N TRP A 95 -1.27 -16.73 4.52
CA TRP A 95 -2.66 -16.33 4.62
C TRP A 95 -3.56 -17.49 4.21
N ARG A 96 -4.53 -17.78 5.02
CA ARG A 96 -5.48 -18.86 4.76
C ARG A 96 -6.79 -18.30 4.22
N GLN A 97 -7.23 -18.78 3.07
CA GLN A 97 -8.56 -18.48 2.55
C GLN A 97 -9.62 -19.06 3.50
N LEU A 98 -10.58 -18.25 3.91
CA LEU A 98 -11.73 -18.66 4.72
C LEU A 98 -12.96 -18.93 3.86
N GLY A 99 -13.15 -18.13 2.81
CA GLY A 99 -14.27 -18.24 1.90
C GLY A 99 -14.02 -17.47 0.61
N LYS A 100 -14.75 -17.89 -0.43
CA LYS A 100 -14.78 -17.19 -1.73
C LYS A 100 -16.13 -17.46 -2.37
N SER A 101 -16.80 -16.40 -2.84
CA SER A 101 -18.10 -16.48 -3.50
C SER A 101 -18.21 -15.37 -4.54
N GLY A 102 -18.29 -15.74 -5.83
CA GLY A 102 -18.40 -14.76 -6.92
C GLY A 102 -17.31 -13.70 -6.89
N THR A 103 -17.68 -12.50 -6.47
CA THR A 103 -16.82 -11.32 -6.40
C THR A 103 -16.35 -10.97 -4.99
N GLU A 104 -16.60 -11.83 -4.01
CA GLU A 104 -16.21 -11.61 -2.61
C GLU A 104 -15.28 -12.73 -2.14
N ALA A 105 -14.34 -12.39 -1.27
CA ALA A 105 -13.43 -13.32 -0.64
C ALA A 105 -13.06 -12.89 0.78
N GLU A 106 -12.71 -13.91 1.58
CA GLU A 106 -12.25 -13.76 2.95
C GLU A 106 -10.95 -14.53 3.15
N MET A 107 -9.98 -13.90 3.81
CA MET A 107 -8.70 -14.52 4.17
C MET A 107 -8.22 -14.05 5.54
N THR A 108 -7.37 -14.83 6.19
CA THR A 108 -6.85 -14.53 7.53
C THR A 108 -5.39 -14.93 7.67
N ALA A 109 -4.67 -14.20 8.51
CA ALA A 109 -3.32 -14.51 8.95
C ALA A 109 -3.17 -14.30 10.46
N ARG A 110 -2.27 -15.04 11.08
CA ARG A 110 -1.84 -14.82 12.46
C ARG A 110 -0.39 -14.39 12.50
N LEU A 111 -0.11 -13.43 13.36
CA LEU A 111 1.17 -12.77 13.53
C LEU A 111 1.72 -13.16 14.91
N PRO A 112 2.48 -14.25 15.03
CA PRO A 112 2.88 -14.79 16.33
C PRO A 112 3.81 -13.84 17.11
N LEU A 113 4.71 -13.10 16.45
CA LEU A 113 5.59 -12.15 17.11
C LEU A 113 4.82 -10.94 17.63
N ALA A 114 3.95 -10.37 16.80
CA ALA A 114 3.11 -9.24 17.17
C ALA A 114 1.94 -9.63 18.08
N ARG A 115 1.57 -10.92 18.13
CA ARG A 115 0.35 -11.43 18.79
C ARG A 115 -0.90 -10.70 18.27
N LEU A 116 -0.97 -10.52 16.96
CA LEU A 116 -2.10 -9.94 16.24
C LEU A 116 -2.70 -10.98 15.29
N GLY A 117 -4.02 -10.96 15.16
CA GLY A 117 -4.72 -11.63 14.07
C GLY A 117 -5.17 -10.61 13.04
N VAL A 118 -5.13 -10.96 11.76
CA VAL A 118 -5.68 -10.14 10.68
C VAL A 118 -6.69 -10.95 9.88
N LYS A 119 -7.90 -10.42 9.73
CA LYS A 119 -8.91 -10.94 8.82
C LYS A 119 -9.17 -9.90 7.75
N ARG A 120 -9.02 -10.29 6.48
CA ARG A 120 -9.27 -9.44 5.32
C ARG A 120 -10.49 -9.93 4.57
N THR A 121 -11.44 -9.04 4.30
CA THR A 121 -12.53 -9.25 3.36
C THR A 121 -12.33 -8.34 2.15
N VAL A 122 -12.66 -8.87 0.98
CA VAL A 122 -12.55 -8.17 -0.29
C VAL A 122 -13.85 -8.30 -1.05
N LYS A 123 -14.31 -7.19 -1.62
CA LYS A 123 -15.46 -7.15 -2.54
C LYS A 123 -15.06 -6.43 -3.81
N LEU A 124 -15.09 -7.16 -4.93
CA LEU A 124 -14.85 -6.62 -6.28
C LEU A 124 -16.18 -6.19 -6.90
N ASP A 125 -16.31 -4.92 -7.27
CA ASP A 125 -17.51 -4.38 -7.92
C ASP A 125 -17.10 -3.46 -9.09
N GLY A 126 -17.46 -3.85 -10.31
CA GLY A 126 -16.99 -3.18 -11.52
C GLY A 126 -15.47 -3.18 -11.62
N THR A 127 -14.90 -2.01 -11.68
CA THR A 127 -13.44 -1.78 -11.75
C THR A 127 -12.85 -1.33 -10.41
N SER A 128 -13.56 -1.58 -9.31
CA SER A 128 -13.16 -1.20 -7.94
C SER A 128 -13.23 -2.38 -7.00
N ALA A 129 -12.38 -2.39 -5.98
CA ALA A 129 -12.49 -3.32 -4.87
C ALA A 129 -12.49 -2.57 -3.53
N LEU A 130 -13.42 -2.96 -2.65
CA LEU A 130 -13.39 -2.61 -1.23
C LEU A 130 -12.59 -3.67 -0.48
N VAL A 131 -11.60 -3.23 0.28
CA VAL A 131 -10.83 -4.06 1.19
C VAL A 131 -11.13 -3.62 2.62
N THR A 132 -11.51 -4.56 3.46
CA THR A 132 -11.71 -4.37 4.90
C THR A 132 -10.74 -5.27 5.64
N GLU A 133 -9.99 -4.72 6.58
CA GLU A 133 -9.05 -5.46 7.41
C GLU A 133 -9.39 -5.27 8.87
N ALA A 134 -9.77 -6.36 9.53
CA ALA A 134 -10.03 -6.44 10.95
C ALA A 134 -8.77 -6.97 11.66
N VAL A 135 -8.16 -6.13 12.49
CA VAL A 135 -6.99 -6.47 13.32
C VAL A 135 -7.46 -6.78 14.72
N THR A 136 -7.13 -7.96 15.23
CA THR A 136 -7.46 -8.39 16.58
C THR A 136 -6.18 -8.47 17.41
N ASN A 137 -6.18 -7.86 18.58
CA ASN A 137 -5.12 -8.05 19.57
C ASN A 137 -5.33 -9.37 20.31
N GLU A 138 -4.45 -10.35 20.07
CA GLU A 138 -4.49 -11.67 20.74
C GLU A 138 -3.66 -11.70 22.05
N ALA A 139 -3.10 -10.56 22.44
CA ALA A 139 -2.37 -10.41 23.69
C ALA A 139 -3.30 -10.08 24.87
N PRO A 140 -2.92 -10.42 26.12
CA PRO A 140 -3.75 -10.13 27.32
C PRO A 140 -3.70 -8.66 27.75
N LEU A 141 -2.88 -7.83 27.11
CA LEU A 141 -2.71 -6.41 27.41
C LEU A 141 -2.92 -5.59 26.13
N GLY A 142 -3.42 -4.36 26.30
CA GLY A 142 -3.45 -3.36 25.25
C GLY A 142 -2.05 -2.97 24.77
N ARG A 143 -1.92 -2.56 23.51
CA ARG A 143 -0.65 -2.22 22.90
C ARG A 143 -0.75 -1.18 21.82
N VAL A 144 0.35 -0.49 21.54
CA VAL A 144 0.52 0.28 20.30
C VAL A 144 0.83 -0.67 19.14
N TYR A 145 0.38 -0.32 17.94
CA TYR A 145 0.73 -1.00 16.71
C TYR A 145 0.72 -0.03 15.52
N ASN A 146 1.33 -0.42 14.43
CA ASN A 146 1.29 0.29 13.16
C ASN A 146 0.73 -0.58 12.06
N MET A 147 0.04 0.07 11.13
CA MET A 147 -0.52 -0.55 9.95
C MET A 147 -0.32 0.39 8.77
N VAL A 148 0.46 -0.03 7.79
CA VAL A 148 0.71 0.73 6.56
C VAL A 148 0.41 -0.16 5.36
N GLN A 149 -0.54 0.27 4.56
CA GLN A 149 -0.77 -0.27 3.22
C GLN A 149 0.39 0.18 2.34
N HIS A 150 1.02 -0.75 1.63
CA HIS A 150 2.21 -0.46 0.84
C HIS A 150 2.01 -0.81 -0.64
N PRO A 151 1.07 -0.13 -1.34
CA PRO A 151 0.95 -0.29 -2.78
C PRO A 151 2.26 0.12 -3.45
N THR A 152 2.89 -0.83 -4.14
CA THR A 152 4.11 -0.59 -4.91
C THR A 152 3.86 -0.94 -6.36
N ILE A 153 3.86 0.08 -7.22
CA ILE A 153 3.71 -0.09 -8.66
C ILE A 153 5.08 -0.29 -9.33
N GLY A 154 5.07 -1.06 -10.41
CA GLY A 154 6.26 -1.41 -11.18
C GLY A 154 6.02 -1.42 -12.70
N PRO A 155 7.10 -1.57 -13.50
CA PRO A 155 6.98 -1.73 -14.95
C PRO A 155 6.16 -2.99 -15.31
N PRO A 156 5.40 -3.03 -16.42
CA PRO A 156 5.32 -2.00 -17.48
C PRO A 156 4.28 -0.90 -17.23
N PHE A 157 3.56 -0.91 -16.08
CA PHE A 157 2.67 0.20 -15.73
C PHE A 157 3.48 1.43 -15.31
N LEU A 158 4.54 1.26 -14.54
CA LEU A 158 5.42 2.33 -14.12
C LEU A 158 6.49 2.61 -15.17
N ASP A 159 6.51 3.85 -15.66
CA ASP A 159 7.61 4.42 -16.45
C ASP A 159 7.80 5.91 -16.09
N GLU A 160 8.62 6.62 -16.85
CA GLU A 160 8.96 8.03 -16.63
C GLU A 160 7.76 8.97 -16.81
N THR A 161 6.71 8.55 -17.52
CA THR A 161 5.53 9.35 -17.82
C THR A 161 4.46 9.29 -16.74
N VAL A 162 4.54 8.30 -15.84
CA VAL A 162 3.54 8.11 -14.78
C VAL A 162 3.48 9.31 -13.85
N VAL A 163 2.27 9.84 -13.69
CA VAL A 163 1.97 10.99 -12.85
C VAL A 163 1.20 10.57 -11.61
N VAL A 164 1.67 10.98 -10.43
CA VAL A 164 0.99 10.74 -9.15
C VAL A 164 0.37 12.03 -8.65
N ASP A 165 -0.90 11.98 -8.29
CA ASP A 165 -1.64 13.07 -7.67
C ASP A 165 -2.28 12.61 -6.36
N SER A 166 -2.47 13.54 -5.42
CA SER A 166 -3.07 13.30 -4.11
C SER A 166 -3.60 14.60 -3.51
N ASN A 167 -4.48 14.50 -2.50
CA ASN A 167 -4.87 15.61 -1.63
C ASN A 167 -4.01 15.77 -0.37
N ALA A 168 -2.85 15.15 -0.33
CA ALA A 168 -1.89 15.33 0.75
C ALA A 168 -1.46 16.80 0.91
N ARG A 169 -1.02 17.17 2.11
CA ARG A 169 -0.69 18.56 2.50
C ARG A 169 0.75 18.65 2.97
N GLN A 170 0.95 18.95 4.25
CA GLN A 170 2.26 19.10 4.86
C GLN A 170 2.98 17.75 4.98
N GLY A 171 4.29 17.76 4.82
CA GLY A 171 5.11 16.57 4.88
C GLY A 171 6.55 16.83 5.30
N PHE A 172 7.30 15.75 5.40
CA PHE A 172 8.72 15.75 5.74
C PHE A 172 9.44 14.54 5.13
N MET A 173 10.75 14.68 4.89
CA MET A 173 11.60 13.59 4.40
C MET A 173 11.97 12.63 5.54
N GLN A 174 11.94 11.30 5.30
CA GLN A 174 12.41 10.32 6.30
C GLN A 174 13.90 10.46 6.62
N SER A 175 14.68 11.09 5.74
CA SER A 175 16.08 11.43 5.95
C SER A 175 16.32 12.63 6.87
N SER A 176 15.26 13.39 7.21
CA SER A 176 15.39 14.53 8.15
C SER A 176 15.78 14.06 9.55
N PRO A 177 16.65 14.80 10.25
CA PRO A 177 17.20 14.38 11.53
C PRO A 177 16.16 14.41 12.66
N MET A 178 16.22 13.43 13.54
CA MET A 178 15.53 13.47 14.82
C MET A 178 16.14 14.57 15.71
N PRO A 179 15.41 15.17 16.68
CA PRO A 179 14.05 14.79 17.12
C PRO A 179 12.92 15.47 16.35
N ASN A 180 13.20 16.37 15.43
CA ASN A 180 12.21 17.17 14.72
C ASN A 180 12.29 16.96 13.20
N PRO A 181 11.96 15.75 12.70
CA PRO A 181 12.09 15.41 11.29
C PRO A 181 11.15 16.22 10.39
N GLU A 182 10.10 16.85 10.98
CA GLU A 182 9.20 17.77 10.32
C GLU A 182 9.82 19.11 9.91
N HIS A 183 11.07 19.35 10.27
CA HIS A 183 11.81 20.54 9.88
C HIS A 183 13.03 20.18 8.99
N PRO A 184 13.09 20.71 7.76
CA PRO A 184 12.13 21.61 7.11
C PRO A 184 10.83 20.88 6.71
N THR A 185 9.70 21.58 6.85
CA THR A 185 8.40 21.12 6.33
C THR A 185 8.35 21.31 4.82
N VAL A 186 7.79 20.33 4.13
CA VAL A 186 7.45 20.40 2.70
C VAL A 186 5.93 20.34 2.50
N VAL A 187 5.47 20.70 1.32
CA VAL A 187 4.04 20.63 0.95
C VAL A 187 3.91 19.84 -0.34
N TRP A 188 2.99 18.85 -0.36
CA TRP A 188 2.72 18.06 -1.56
C TRP A 188 2.53 18.93 -2.81
N PRO A 189 3.15 18.63 -3.94
CA PRO A 189 3.98 17.44 -4.23
C PRO A 189 5.48 17.67 -4.03
N GLN A 190 5.89 18.68 -3.29
CA GLN A 190 7.29 19.03 -3.10
C GLN A 190 7.95 18.16 -2.02
N ALA A 191 9.21 17.80 -2.27
CA ALA A 191 10.16 17.24 -1.33
C ALA A 191 11.48 17.99 -1.42
N LEU A 192 12.44 17.68 -0.55
CA LEU A 192 13.80 18.16 -0.64
C LEU A 192 14.77 17.00 -0.83
N LYS A 193 15.72 17.18 -1.73
CA LYS A 193 16.86 16.29 -1.93
C LYS A 193 18.12 17.13 -1.83
N ASP A 194 18.97 16.84 -0.85
CA ASP A 194 20.21 17.62 -0.58
C ASP A 194 19.94 19.15 -0.54
N GLY A 195 18.80 19.53 0.06
CA GLY A 195 18.36 20.92 0.16
C GLY A 195 17.68 21.49 -1.10
N MET A 196 17.64 20.75 -2.20
CA MET A 196 17.03 21.19 -3.47
C MET A 196 15.58 20.68 -3.61
N PRO A 197 14.64 21.52 -4.09
CA PRO A 197 13.27 21.10 -4.33
C PRO A 197 13.15 19.99 -5.38
N VAL A 198 12.36 18.98 -5.09
CA VAL A 198 12.02 17.87 -5.99
C VAL A 198 10.52 17.75 -6.07
N ASN A 199 9.96 17.61 -7.28
CA ASN A 199 8.53 17.41 -7.50
C ASN A 199 8.21 15.90 -7.56
N LEU A 200 7.46 15.40 -6.57
CA LEU A 200 7.13 13.98 -6.47
C LEU A 200 5.97 13.53 -7.38
N ARG A 201 5.32 14.43 -8.11
CA ARG A 201 4.31 14.02 -9.10
C ARG A 201 4.91 13.16 -10.20
N MET A 202 6.12 13.49 -10.63
CA MET A 202 6.83 12.79 -11.71
C MET A 202 8.14 12.24 -11.21
N LEU A 203 8.59 11.11 -11.75
CA LEU A 203 9.87 10.47 -11.36
C LEU A 203 11.08 11.02 -12.11
N LYS A 204 10.85 11.83 -13.10
CA LYS A 204 11.83 12.26 -14.11
C LYS A 204 13.12 12.89 -13.53
N ASP A 205 13.00 13.56 -12.40
CA ASP A 205 14.06 14.46 -11.94
C ASP A 205 14.74 14.00 -10.62
N ASP A 206 14.45 12.78 -10.14
CA ASP A 206 15.09 12.29 -8.92
C ASP A 206 15.64 10.86 -9.08
N PRO A 207 16.96 10.73 -9.22
CA PRO A 207 17.62 9.45 -9.45
C PRO A 207 17.82 8.61 -8.18
N LEU A 208 17.43 9.09 -6.99
CA LEU A 208 17.76 8.43 -5.72
C LEU A 208 16.51 7.92 -4.98
N PRO A 209 16.63 6.78 -4.28
CA PRO A 209 15.59 6.29 -3.38
C PRO A 209 15.26 7.37 -2.34
N ASN A 210 13.98 7.63 -2.16
CA ASN A 210 13.52 8.63 -1.21
C ASN A 210 12.16 8.22 -0.62
N VAL A 211 11.95 8.47 0.66
CA VAL A 211 10.66 8.31 1.32
C VAL A 211 10.27 9.64 1.95
N VAL A 212 9.11 10.12 1.58
CA VAL A 212 8.54 11.38 2.09
C VAL A 212 7.15 11.11 2.61
N SER A 213 6.88 11.55 3.82
CA SER A 213 5.58 11.37 4.47
C SER A 213 4.81 12.67 4.51
N TYR A 214 3.52 12.59 4.22
CA TYR A 214 2.59 13.71 4.19
C TYR A 214 1.35 13.41 5.04
N VAL A 215 0.72 14.43 5.57
CA VAL A 215 -0.60 14.33 6.21
C VAL A 215 -1.71 14.63 5.21
N VAL A 216 -2.87 14.04 5.46
CA VAL A 216 -4.12 14.35 4.77
C VAL A 216 -5.02 15.08 5.76
N ASP A 217 -5.66 16.17 5.32
CA ASP A 217 -6.53 17.01 6.17
C ASP A 217 -8.02 16.80 5.86
N ASP A 218 -8.37 16.44 4.63
CA ASP A 218 -9.73 16.17 4.21
C ASP A 218 -10.32 14.91 4.91
N GLU A 219 -11.64 14.74 4.91
CA GLU A 219 -12.31 13.55 5.48
C GLU A 219 -11.82 12.24 4.84
N PHE A 220 -11.56 12.29 3.54
CA PHE A 220 -11.02 11.16 2.78
C PHE A 220 -9.67 11.51 2.17
N GLY A 221 -8.72 10.62 2.37
CA GLY A 221 -7.45 10.62 1.66
C GLY A 221 -7.59 9.91 0.32
N TRP A 222 -6.84 10.40 -0.67
CA TRP A 222 -6.71 9.72 -1.96
C TRP A 222 -5.31 9.88 -2.55
N VAL A 223 -4.93 8.90 -3.34
CA VAL A 223 -3.74 8.94 -4.19
C VAL A 223 -4.05 8.24 -5.51
N THR A 224 -3.58 8.79 -6.61
CA THR A 224 -3.73 8.24 -7.95
C THR A 224 -2.39 8.16 -8.65
N ALA A 225 -2.22 7.15 -9.51
CA ALA A 225 -1.11 7.03 -10.46
C ALA A 225 -1.70 6.85 -11.85
N LEU A 226 -1.50 7.85 -12.71
CA LEU A 226 -1.93 7.86 -14.11
C LEU A 226 -0.76 7.52 -15.02
N HIS A 227 -0.92 6.53 -15.88
CA HIS A 227 -0.09 6.33 -17.06
C HIS A 227 -0.77 7.00 -18.26
N PRO A 228 -0.28 8.15 -18.75
CA PRO A 228 -1.01 8.94 -19.76
C PRO A 228 -1.16 8.21 -21.07
N ASP A 229 -0.13 7.58 -21.64
CA ASP A 229 -0.19 6.88 -22.92
C ASP A 229 -1.14 5.67 -22.87
N LYS A 230 -1.22 4.98 -21.75
CA LYS A 230 -2.17 3.89 -21.52
C LYS A 230 -3.54 4.39 -21.12
N ARG A 231 -3.68 5.66 -20.80
CA ARG A 231 -4.91 6.30 -20.30
C ARG A 231 -5.52 5.54 -19.10
N LEU A 232 -4.65 4.96 -18.28
CA LEU A 232 -5.04 4.08 -17.19
C LEU A 232 -4.63 4.71 -15.87
N VAL A 233 -5.57 4.85 -14.95
CA VAL A 233 -5.32 5.34 -13.60
C VAL A 233 -5.62 4.26 -12.57
N LEU A 234 -4.63 3.97 -11.73
CA LEU A 234 -4.76 3.28 -10.46
C LEU A 234 -5.04 4.32 -9.38
N GLY A 235 -6.01 4.08 -8.50
CA GLY A 235 -6.25 4.98 -7.39
C GLY A 235 -6.69 4.27 -6.11
N TYR A 236 -6.44 4.95 -5.00
CA TYR A 236 -6.82 4.54 -3.65
C TYR A 236 -7.63 5.64 -2.97
N LEU A 237 -8.59 5.22 -2.16
CA LEU A 237 -9.47 6.06 -1.35
C LEU A 237 -9.60 5.45 0.04
N TRP A 238 -9.51 6.26 1.08
CA TRP A 238 -9.62 5.81 2.47
C TRP A 238 -10.16 6.92 3.38
N LYS A 239 -10.68 6.58 4.55
CA LYS A 239 -11.00 7.57 5.58
C LYS A 239 -9.71 8.05 6.25
N THR A 240 -9.49 9.36 6.28
CA THR A 240 -8.31 9.97 6.93
C THR A 240 -8.23 9.64 8.42
N ALA A 241 -9.37 9.45 9.08
CA ALA A 241 -9.40 9.01 10.48
C ALA A 241 -8.81 7.61 10.67
N GLU A 242 -8.87 6.74 9.65
CA GLU A 242 -8.31 5.39 9.68
C GLU A 242 -6.83 5.35 9.29
N TYR A 243 -6.43 6.17 8.30
CA TYR A 243 -5.08 6.28 7.77
C TYR A 243 -4.71 7.76 7.54
N PRO A 244 -4.16 8.45 8.55
CA PRO A 244 -3.88 9.89 8.45
C PRO A 244 -2.66 10.25 7.62
N TRP A 245 -1.87 9.27 7.18
CA TRP A 245 -0.61 9.48 6.50
C TRP A 245 -0.63 8.96 5.07
N LEU A 246 0.00 9.70 4.15
CA LEU A 246 0.44 9.26 2.84
C LEU A 246 1.97 9.25 2.83
N ASN A 247 2.56 8.12 2.45
CA ASN A 247 4.01 7.98 2.35
C ASN A 247 4.36 7.64 0.89
N ILE A 248 5.25 8.42 0.30
CA ILE A 248 5.67 8.23 -1.09
C ILE A 248 7.10 7.72 -1.09
N TRP A 249 7.27 6.51 -1.56
CA TRP A 249 8.58 5.92 -1.83
C TRP A 249 8.86 5.92 -3.33
N ARG A 250 10.13 6.14 -3.68
CA ARG A 250 10.60 6.11 -5.06
C ARG A 250 11.89 5.32 -5.17
N HIS A 251 12.00 4.52 -6.21
CA HIS A 251 13.22 3.80 -6.54
C HIS A 251 13.47 3.84 -8.04
N VAL A 252 14.66 4.28 -8.41
CA VAL A 252 15.14 4.34 -9.79
C VAL A 252 16.38 3.45 -9.89
N GLU A 253 16.42 2.54 -10.86
CA GLU A 253 17.58 1.69 -11.15
C GLU A 253 18.09 1.96 -12.55
N ALA A 254 19.41 2.12 -12.70
CA ALA A 254 20.05 2.41 -13.97
C ALA A 254 19.37 3.55 -14.77
N GLY A 255 18.90 4.60 -14.06
CA GLY A 255 18.23 5.76 -14.64
C GLY A 255 16.77 5.51 -15.07
N LYS A 256 16.18 4.35 -14.75
CA LYS A 256 14.78 4.02 -15.07
C LYS A 256 13.94 3.82 -13.81
N PRO A 257 12.67 4.23 -13.80
CA PRO A 257 11.76 3.95 -12.70
C PRO A 257 11.63 2.44 -12.47
N PHE A 258 11.97 1.98 -11.27
CA PHE A 258 11.91 0.58 -10.88
C PHE A 258 10.73 0.29 -9.94
N ALA A 259 10.47 1.19 -9.00
CA ALA A 259 9.36 1.07 -8.07
C ALA A 259 8.84 2.44 -7.63
N ARG A 260 7.55 2.49 -7.31
CA ARG A 260 6.94 3.61 -6.64
C ARG A 260 5.92 3.14 -5.61
N GLY A 261 6.16 3.47 -4.34
CA GLY A 261 5.22 3.24 -3.24
C GLY A 261 4.21 4.38 -3.15
N LEU A 262 2.94 4.02 -3.06
CA LEU A 262 1.80 4.92 -2.86
C LEU A 262 1.16 4.57 -1.52
N GLU A 263 1.95 4.63 -0.46
CA GLU A 263 1.64 4.03 0.82
C GLU A 263 0.74 4.94 1.66
N PHE A 264 -0.18 4.36 2.40
CA PHE A 264 -1.01 5.10 3.37
C PHE A 264 -1.16 4.28 4.67
N GLY A 265 -1.18 4.97 5.81
CA GLY A 265 -1.08 4.24 7.06
C GLY A 265 -1.38 5.03 8.32
N THR A 266 -1.24 4.30 9.44
CA THR A 266 -1.39 4.85 10.80
C THR A 266 -0.14 5.59 11.29
N THR A 267 0.97 5.49 10.57
CA THR A 267 2.22 6.18 10.86
C THR A 267 2.83 6.82 9.62
N GLY A 268 3.52 7.93 9.81
CA GLY A 268 4.34 8.60 8.81
C GLY A 268 5.82 8.66 9.20
N LEU A 269 6.29 7.89 10.19
CA LEU A 269 7.68 7.97 10.65
C LEU A 269 8.30 6.57 10.77
N HIS A 270 9.42 6.35 10.05
CA HIS A 270 10.23 5.12 10.08
C HIS A 270 11.11 5.06 11.34
N GLN A 271 10.51 4.91 12.51
CA GLN A 271 11.25 4.83 13.75
C GLN A 271 10.69 3.71 14.65
N PRO A 272 11.51 3.12 15.55
CA PRO A 272 11.03 2.13 16.50
C PRO A 272 10.05 2.73 17.52
N TYR A 273 9.21 1.88 18.10
CA TYR A 273 8.14 2.31 19.01
C TYR A 273 8.58 3.22 20.17
N PRO A 274 9.74 3.02 20.81
CA PRO A 274 10.17 3.96 21.86
C PRO A 274 10.32 5.40 21.37
N ILE A 275 10.66 5.59 20.10
CA ILE A 275 10.75 6.92 19.50
C ILE A 275 9.36 7.40 19.07
N LEU A 276 8.57 6.55 18.40
CA LEU A 276 7.20 6.90 17.96
C LEU A 276 6.31 7.33 19.13
N THR A 277 6.33 6.58 20.24
CA THR A 277 5.52 6.88 21.43
C THR A 277 6.00 8.13 22.16
N ARG A 278 7.32 8.37 22.22
CA ARG A 278 7.88 9.60 22.79
C ARG A 278 7.57 10.84 21.97
N LYS A 279 7.67 10.76 20.62
CA LYS A 279 7.32 11.85 19.68
C LYS A 279 5.80 12.08 19.68
N GLY A 280 5.03 11.00 19.67
CA GLY A 280 3.57 10.98 19.74
C GLY A 280 2.88 11.43 18.47
N ARG A 281 3.16 12.66 18.00
CA ARG A 281 2.49 13.29 16.86
C ARG A 281 3.46 14.12 16.02
N ILE A 282 3.16 14.22 14.72
CA ILE A 282 3.73 15.21 13.79
C ILE A 282 2.56 15.83 13.02
N PHE A 283 2.55 17.13 12.82
CA PHE A 283 1.44 17.90 12.20
C PHE A 283 0.06 17.57 12.79
N GLY A 284 0.00 17.31 14.10
CA GLY A 284 -1.22 16.92 14.78
C GLY A 284 -1.68 15.47 14.54
N ARG A 285 -1.04 14.70 13.68
CA ARG A 285 -1.38 13.29 13.37
C ARG A 285 -0.59 12.33 14.24
N SER A 286 -1.26 11.29 14.75
CA SER A 286 -0.62 10.23 15.53
C SER A 286 0.42 9.47 14.69
N LEU A 287 1.46 8.97 15.36
CA LEU A 287 2.50 8.13 14.76
C LEU A 287 2.28 6.64 15.05
N PHE A 288 1.20 6.27 15.71
CA PHE A 288 0.81 4.89 16.01
C PHE A 288 -0.69 4.82 16.28
N ALA A 289 -1.24 3.63 16.17
CA ALA A 289 -2.56 3.27 16.68
C ALA A 289 -2.42 2.53 18.00
N PHE A 290 -3.49 2.48 18.79
CA PHE A 290 -3.59 1.69 20.02
C PHE A 290 -4.75 0.71 19.89
N ILE A 291 -4.59 -0.50 20.43
CA ILE A 291 -5.61 -1.53 20.47
C ILE A 291 -5.62 -2.19 21.85
N ASP A 292 -6.79 -2.27 22.47
CA ASP A 292 -6.96 -2.90 23.79
C ASP A 292 -6.78 -4.43 23.74
N ALA A 293 -6.64 -5.05 24.90
CA ALA A 293 -6.59 -6.50 25.00
C ALA A 293 -7.85 -7.12 24.41
N THR A 294 -7.70 -8.10 23.54
CA THR A 294 -8.80 -8.81 22.85
C THR A 294 -9.69 -7.96 21.95
N GLU A 295 -9.40 -6.68 21.81
CA GLU A 295 -10.13 -5.77 20.91
C GLU A 295 -9.88 -6.14 19.43
N THR A 296 -10.89 -5.87 18.61
CA THR A 296 -10.79 -5.92 17.14
C THR A 296 -11.11 -4.55 16.56
N GLN A 297 -10.20 -4.01 15.77
CA GLN A 297 -10.37 -2.75 15.04
C GLN A 297 -10.39 -3.01 13.54
N SER A 298 -11.35 -2.43 12.83
CA SER A 298 -11.44 -2.53 11.38
C SER A 298 -11.02 -1.25 10.68
N ARG A 299 -10.31 -1.40 9.56
CA ARG A 299 -9.94 -0.32 8.65
C ARG A 299 -10.28 -0.70 7.23
N ARG A 300 -10.58 0.31 6.41
CA ARG A 300 -11.06 0.10 5.05
C ARG A 300 -10.39 1.02 4.06
N TYR A 301 -10.20 0.51 2.87
CA TYR A 301 -9.86 1.32 1.71
C TYR A 301 -10.52 0.77 0.45
N GLN A 302 -10.69 1.65 -0.52
CA GLN A 302 -11.10 1.27 -1.87
C GLN A 302 -9.91 1.42 -2.80
N VAL A 303 -9.67 0.42 -3.63
CA VAL A 303 -8.76 0.50 -4.78
C VAL A 303 -9.57 0.45 -6.06
N PHE A 304 -9.18 1.22 -7.06
CA PHE A 304 -9.84 1.22 -8.38
C PHE A 304 -8.83 1.33 -9.51
N LEU A 305 -9.22 0.80 -10.66
CA LEU A 305 -8.45 0.87 -11.91
C LEU A 305 -9.42 1.29 -13.03
N VAL A 306 -9.23 2.49 -13.59
CA VAL A 306 -10.16 3.06 -14.59
C VAL A 306 -9.42 3.73 -15.74
N LYS A 307 -10.10 3.80 -16.89
CA LYS A 307 -9.61 4.52 -18.07
C LYS A 307 -9.98 6.00 -17.99
N LEU A 308 -9.04 6.85 -18.37
CA LEU A 308 -9.27 8.28 -18.52
C LEU A 308 -9.36 8.70 -19.99
N PRO A 309 -9.95 9.88 -20.27
CA PRO A 309 -9.86 10.51 -21.59
C PRO A 309 -8.40 10.69 -22.04
N ALA A 310 -8.18 10.69 -23.36
CA ALA A 310 -6.83 10.75 -23.95
C ALA A 310 -6.06 12.04 -23.63
N THR A 311 -6.75 13.11 -23.26
CA THR A 311 -6.17 14.40 -22.93
C THR A 311 -5.79 14.55 -21.45
N ALA A 312 -6.12 13.57 -20.60
CA ALA A 312 -5.87 13.66 -19.18
C ALA A 312 -4.38 13.64 -18.85
N SER A 313 -3.89 14.66 -18.14
CA SER A 313 -2.49 14.81 -17.67
C SER A 313 -2.34 14.60 -16.17
N GLY A 314 -3.40 14.26 -15.47
CA GLY A 314 -3.43 14.01 -14.02
C GLY A 314 -4.82 14.20 -13.44
N ILE A 315 -4.95 13.93 -12.14
CA ILE A 315 -6.16 14.14 -11.36
C ILE A 315 -5.98 15.40 -10.52
N SER A 316 -6.88 16.37 -10.68
CA SER A 316 -6.88 17.60 -9.89
C SER A 316 -7.68 17.45 -8.59
N GLN A 317 -8.75 16.66 -8.62
CA GLN A 317 -9.65 16.49 -7.50
C GLN A 317 -10.33 15.11 -7.53
N VAL A 318 -10.57 14.55 -6.34
CA VAL A 318 -11.47 13.43 -6.13
C VAL A 318 -12.50 13.86 -5.10
N ARG A 319 -13.77 13.79 -5.44
CA ARG A 319 -14.86 14.20 -4.56
C ARG A 319 -15.98 13.17 -4.51
N ARG A 320 -16.58 13.02 -3.36
CA ARG A 320 -17.74 12.17 -3.14
C ARG A 320 -19.00 12.89 -3.59
N THR A 321 -19.91 12.17 -4.23
CA THR A 321 -21.25 12.69 -4.59
C THR A 321 -22.31 12.13 -3.65
N GLY A 322 -23.43 12.81 -3.54
CA GLY A 322 -24.60 12.30 -2.81
C GLY A 322 -25.28 11.08 -3.44
N SER A 323 -24.89 10.71 -4.67
CA SER A 323 -25.44 9.57 -5.44
C SER A 323 -24.68 8.25 -5.23
N GLY A 324 -23.75 8.17 -4.29
CA GLY A 324 -22.96 6.96 -4.02
C GLY A 324 -21.85 6.71 -5.04
N GLU A 325 -21.26 7.77 -5.54
CA GLU A 325 -20.14 7.74 -6.49
C GLU A 325 -19.03 8.67 -6.05
N TRP A 326 -17.80 8.33 -6.45
CA TRP A 326 -16.67 9.24 -6.50
C TRP A 326 -16.55 9.84 -7.90
N VAL A 327 -16.27 11.11 -7.97
CA VAL A 327 -15.94 11.81 -9.22
C VAL A 327 -14.46 12.18 -9.18
N LEU A 328 -13.72 11.64 -10.13
CA LEU A 328 -12.36 12.02 -10.44
C LEU A 328 -12.42 13.15 -11.48
N GLU A 329 -11.89 14.31 -11.15
CA GLU A 329 -11.75 15.42 -12.08
C GLU A 329 -10.31 15.48 -12.58
N THR A 330 -10.15 15.46 -13.91
CA THR A 330 -8.82 15.60 -14.52
C THR A 330 -8.38 17.07 -14.46
N ARG A 331 -7.11 17.31 -14.70
CA ARG A 331 -6.57 18.69 -14.76
C ARG A 331 -7.17 19.52 -15.89
N GLU A 332 -7.71 18.86 -16.90
CA GLU A 332 -8.40 19.46 -18.03
C GLU A 332 -9.93 19.64 -17.79
N GLY A 333 -10.41 19.35 -16.56
CA GLY A 333 -11.80 19.53 -16.15
C GLY A 333 -12.75 18.39 -16.58
N GLN A 334 -12.23 17.30 -17.14
CA GLN A 334 -13.03 16.13 -17.48
C GLN A 334 -13.35 15.30 -16.24
N GLN A 335 -14.48 14.63 -16.22
CA GLN A 335 -14.93 13.86 -15.08
C GLN A 335 -15.07 12.37 -15.40
N VAL A 336 -14.54 11.53 -14.55
CA VAL A 336 -14.72 10.08 -14.55
C VAL A 336 -15.34 9.65 -13.25
N ARG A 337 -16.33 8.75 -13.30
CA ARG A 337 -17.07 8.28 -12.13
C ARG A 337 -16.61 6.89 -11.73
N VAL A 338 -16.49 6.70 -10.43
CA VAL A 338 -16.16 5.42 -9.78
C VAL A 338 -17.21 5.19 -8.69
N LYS A 339 -17.74 3.98 -8.60
CA LYS A 339 -18.70 3.62 -7.55
C LYS A 339 -18.07 3.82 -6.17
N ASP A 340 -18.82 4.41 -5.24
CA ASP A 340 -18.39 4.57 -3.85
C ASP A 340 -18.68 3.28 -3.07
N LEU A 341 -17.64 2.51 -2.80
CA LEU A 341 -17.72 1.30 -1.98
C LEU A 341 -17.46 1.56 -0.49
N LEU A 342 -17.06 2.80 -0.14
CA LEU A 342 -16.88 3.24 1.25
C LEU A 342 -18.19 3.79 1.85
N ALA A 343 -19.23 3.98 1.04
CA ALA A 343 -20.55 4.39 1.51
C ALA A 343 -21.27 3.21 2.19
N GLY A 344 -21.90 3.48 3.32
CA GLY A 344 -22.99 2.64 3.83
C GLY A 344 -22.58 1.48 4.74
N GLN A 345 -21.50 1.61 5.50
CA GLN A 345 -21.26 0.73 6.67
C GLN A 345 -20.73 1.51 7.86
#